data_479cd0f702b4c9f86ba3e6455c431109
#
_entry.id   479cd0f702b4c9f86ba3e6455c431109
#
_cell.length_a   1.000
_cell.length_b   1.000
_cell.length_c   1.000
_cell.angle_alpha   90.00
_cell.angle_beta   90.00
_cell.angle_gamma   90.00
#
_symmetry.space_group_name_H-M   'P 1'
#
loop_
_entity.id
_entity.type
_entity.pdbx_description
1 polymer ?
#
loop_
_entity_poly.entity_id
_entity_poly.type
_entity_poly.pdbx_seq_one_letter_code
_entity_poly.pdbx_strand_id
1 'polypeptide(L)'
;MTEEKIHNDRSGSWWALSPLFVFLCLYLVTSILVNDFYKVPITVAFLVSSCYAIAITRGLTLDQRIYQFSVGAANKNILLMIWIFILAGAFAQSAKQMGAIDATVNLTLHILPDNLLLAGIFIAACFISLSIGTSVGTIVALTPVAVGLAEKTEIALPFMVAVVVGGSFFGDNLSFISDTTIASTKTQECVMRDKFRVNSLIVVPAAIIVLGIYVFHGLSITAPTQVQTIEWIKVIPYIIVLGTAVAGMNVMLVLIIGILTSGIIGITTGSIDVFDWFGAMGTGITGMGELIIITLLAGGMLETIRYNGGIDFIIRKLTLHVNGKR
;
A
#
# COMPACT_ATOMS: atom_id res chain seq x y z
N MET A 1 28.93 -3.74 -19.40
CA MET A 1 28.99 -5.10 -18.86
C MET A 1 27.62 -5.71 -19.06
N THR A 2 27.54 -6.64 -20.00
CA THR A 2 26.33 -7.32 -20.45
C THR A 2 25.73 -8.13 -19.30
N GLU A 3 24.45 -7.87 -18.98
CA GLU A 3 23.63 -8.70 -18.10
C GLU A 3 23.53 -10.10 -18.76
N GLU A 4 24.42 -10.99 -18.42
CA GLU A 4 24.22 -12.42 -18.63
C GLU A 4 23.04 -12.84 -17.73
N LYS A 5 21.87 -12.97 -18.35
CA LYS A 5 20.76 -13.73 -17.79
C LYS A 5 21.25 -15.16 -17.54
N ILE A 6 21.71 -15.42 -16.32
CA ILE A 6 21.89 -16.79 -15.82
C ILE A 6 20.47 -17.38 -15.68
N HIS A 7 19.89 -17.77 -16.81
CA HIS A 7 18.70 -18.60 -16.85
C HIS A 7 19.16 -20.01 -16.45
N ASN A 8 19.22 -20.23 -15.14
CA ASN A 8 19.51 -21.55 -14.60
C ASN A 8 18.22 -22.36 -14.73
N ASP A 9 18.22 -23.34 -15.63
CA ASP A 9 17.13 -24.29 -15.91
C ASP A 9 16.95 -25.25 -14.72
N ARG A 10 16.74 -24.69 -13.52
CA ARG A 10 16.46 -25.45 -12.31
C ARG A 10 15.01 -25.89 -12.35
N SER A 11 14.79 -27.18 -12.44
CA SER A 11 13.45 -27.75 -12.26
C SER A 11 12.84 -27.20 -10.97
N GLY A 12 11.78 -26.39 -11.11
CA GLY A 12 11.14 -25.72 -9.97
C GLY A 12 10.80 -26.72 -8.88
N SER A 13 11.21 -26.42 -7.66
CA SER A 13 11.00 -27.27 -6.49
C SER A 13 10.13 -26.52 -5.46
N TRP A 14 9.21 -27.24 -4.83
CA TRP A 14 8.42 -26.69 -3.73
C TRP A 14 9.28 -26.29 -2.51
N TRP A 15 10.44 -26.89 -2.32
CA TRP A 15 11.42 -26.51 -1.29
C TRP A 15 11.92 -25.07 -1.44
N ALA A 16 11.92 -24.54 -2.66
CA ALA A 16 12.26 -23.15 -2.89
C ALA A 16 11.26 -22.15 -2.28
N LEU A 17 10.04 -22.60 -1.97
CA LEU A 17 9.00 -21.83 -1.28
C LEU A 17 9.10 -21.92 0.25
N SER A 18 9.99 -22.79 0.78
CA SER A 18 10.10 -22.99 2.23
C SER A 18 10.38 -21.71 3.03
N PRO A 19 11.10 -20.68 2.56
CA PRO A 19 11.23 -19.41 3.28
C PRO A 19 9.89 -18.74 3.58
N LEU A 20 8.94 -18.80 2.66
CA LEU A 20 7.59 -18.30 2.86
C LEU A 20 6.84 -19.08 3.95
N PHE A 21 6.99 -20.42 3.95
CA PHE A 21 6.41 -21.25 5.00
C PHE A 21 7.06 -21.00 6.36
N VAL A 22 8.38 -20.79 6.41
CA VAL A 22 9.08 -20.44 7.66
C VAL A 22 8.54 -19.11 8.19
N PHE A 23 8.37 -18.10 7.33
CA PHE A 23 7.77 -16.83 7.71
C PHE A 23 6.36 -17.01 8.27
N LEU A 24 5.48 -17.72 7.54
CA LEU A 24 4.10 -17.92 7.96
C LEU A 24 4.02 -18.73 9.26
N CYS A 25 4.78 -19.82 9.37
CA CYS A 25 4.80 -20.63 10.58
C CYS A 25 5.32 -19.84 11.78
N LEU A 26 6.43 -19.13 11.64
CA LEU A 26 7.01 -18.36 12.72
C LEU A 26 6.06 -17.26 13.18
N TYR A 27 5.46 -16.51 12.25
CA TYR A 27 4.58 -15.40 12.58
C TYR A 27 3.22 -15.88 13.11
N LEU A 28 2.53 -16.80 12.39
CA LEU A 28 1.20 -17.26 12.77
C LEU A 28 1.20 -18.15 14.00
N VAL A 29 2.11 -19.14 14.06
CA VAL A 29 2.17 -20.05 15.21
C VAL A 29 2.50 -19.31 16.49
N THR A 30 3.48 -18.41 16.45
CA THR A 30 3.82 -17.59 17.63
C THR A 30 2.68 -16.68 18.04
N SER A 31 2.02 -16.01 17.07
CA SER A 31 0.88 -15.14 17.35
C SER A 31 -0.30 -15.87 17.97
N ILE A 32 -0.61 -17.08 17.49
CA ILE A 32 -1.68 -17.92 18.04
C ILE A 32 -1.33 -18.43 19.44
N LEU A 33 -0.09 -18.91 19.67
CA LEU A 33 0.35 -19.42 20.96
C LEU A 33 0.35 -18.36 22.05
N VAL A 34 0.67 -17.14 21.70
CA VAL A 34 0.74 -16.00 22.64
C VAL A 34 -0.59 -15.25 22.68
N ASN A 35 -1.51 -15.53 21.75
CA ASN A 35 -2.78 -14.80 21.56
C ASN A 35 -2.58 -13.29 21.35
N ASP A 36 -1.47 -12.92 20.70
CA ASP A 36 -1.11 -11.54 20.38
C ASP A 36 -0.28 -11.49 19.10
N PHE A 37 -0.82 -10.85 18.06
CA PHE A 37 -0.16 -10.71 16.76
C PHE A 37 1.00 -9.69 16.76
N TYR A 38 1.08 -8.85 17.76
CA TYR A 38 2.13 -7.83 17.88
C TYR A 38 3.29 -8.25 18.79
N LYS A 39 3.19 -9.40 19.48
CA LYS A 39 4.22 -9.87 20.39
C LYS A 39 5.54 -10.20 19.69
N VAL A 40 5.48 -10.75 18.49
CA VAL A 40 6.65 -10.98 17.64
C VAL A 40 6.62 -9.93 16.52
N PRO A 41 7.57 -9.00 16.50
CA PRO A 41 7.64 -8.03 15.41
C PRO A 41 7.74 -8.73 14.06
N ILE A 42 6.91 -8.33 13.12
CA ILE A 42 6.88 -8.93 11.78
C ILE A 42 8.24 -8.78 11.06
N THR A 43 9.00 -7.72 11.36
CA THR A 43 10.36 -7.51 10.88
C THR A 43 11.30 -8.64 11.27
N VAL A 44 11.16 -9.17 12.50
CA VAL A 44 11.96 -10.31 12.98
C VAL A 44 11.59 -11.58 12.23
N ALA A 45 10.31 -11.81 11.99
CA ALA A 45 9.86 -12.97 11.20
C ALA A 45 10.41 -12.90 9.77
N PHE A 46 10.38 -11.74 9.12
CA PHE A 46 11.01 -11.54 7.81
C PHE A 46 12.52 -11.71 7.84
N LEU A 47 13.20 -11.19 8.86
CA LEU A 47 14.66 -11.34 8.99
C LEU A 47 15.08 -12.81 9.10
N VAL A 48 14.43 -13.57 9.99
CA VAL A 48 14.73 -15.00 10.18
C VAL A 48 14.47 -15.77 8.89
N SER A 49 13.35 -15.51 8.23
CA SER A 49 13.00 -16.17 6.96
C SER A 49 13.95 -15.79 5.82
N SER A 50 14.43 -14.54 5.80
CA SER A 50 15.43 -14.07 4.84
C SER A 50 16.80 -14.75 5.06
N CYS A 51 17.25 -14.86 6.32
CA CYS A 51 18.46 -15.59 6.66
C CYS A 51 18.33 -17.09 6.26
N TYR A 52 17.19 -17.70 6.51
CA TYR A 52 16.90 -19.05 6.08
C TYR A 52 16.93 -19.17 4.54
N ALA A 53 16.33 -18.24 3.81
CA ALA A 53 16.33 -18.23 2.35
C ALA A 53 17.76 -18.20 1.78
N ILE A 54 18.63 -17.35 2.34
CA ILE A 54 20.06 -17.27 1.98
C ILE A 54 20.76 -18.61 2.30
N ALA A 55 20.49 -19.19 3.46
CA ALA A 55 21.14 -20.42 3.91
C ALA A 55 20.83 -21.63 3.03
N ILE A 56 19.57 -21.79 2.60
CA ILE A 56 19.14 -22.94 1.79
C ILE A 56 19.54 -22.84 0.31
N THR A 57 19.95 -21.65 -0.14
CA THR A 57 20.33 -21.44 -1.55
C THR A 57 21.58 -22.24 -1.90
N ARG A 58 21.48 -23.10 -2.91
CA ARG A 58 22.56 -24.00 -3.31
C ARG A 58 23.29 -23.51 -4.57
N GLY A 59 24.53 -23.98 -4.74
CA GLY A 59 25.31 -23.71 -5.95
C GLY A 59 25.90 -22.31 -6.06
N LEU A 60 25.87 -21.55 -4.95
CA LEU A 60 26.49 -20.23 -4.82
C LEU A 60 27.32 -20.14 -3.54
N THR A 61 28.39 -19.36 -3.57
CA THR A 61 29.11 -18.95 -2.37
C THR A 61 28.24 -18.05 -1.49
N LEU A 62 28.59 -17.85 -0.22
CA LEU A 62 27.82 -16.99 0.68
C LEU A 62 27.69 -15.56 0.13
N ASP A 63 28.79 -15.01 -0.38
CA ASP A 63 28.81 -13.66 -0.96
C ASP A 63 27.87 -13.54 -2.16
N GLN A 64 27.84 -14.55 -3.03
CA GLN A 64 26.92 -14.58 -4.17
C GLN A 64 25.44 -14.70 -3.75
N ARG A 65 25.15 -15.44 -2.67
CA ARG A 65 23.78 -15.54 -2.13
C ARG A 65 23.32 -14.21 -1.56
N ILE A 66 24.20 -13.53 -0.79
CA ILE A 66 23.93 -12.19 -0.25
C ILE A 66 23.76 -11.19 -1.40
N TYR A 67 24.59 -11.27 -2.43
CA TYR A 67 24.44 -10.42 -3.62
C TYR A 67 23.08 -10.64 -4.30
N GLN A 68 22.68 -11.91 -4.51
CA GLN A 68 21.40 -12.23 -5.13
C GLN A 68 20.21 -11.71 -4.30
N PHE A 69 20.27 -11.85 -2.98
CA PHE A 69 19.31 -11.26 -2.06
C PHE A 69 19.25 -9.72 -2.20
N SER A 70 20.42 -9.08 -2.26
CA SER A 70 20.55 -7.63 -2.41
C SER A 70 19.98 -7.12 -3.74
N VAL A 71 20.14 -7.88 -4.83
CA VAL A 71 19.51 -7.57 -6.14
C VAL A 71 17.99 -7.51 -6.01
N GLY A 72 17.38 -8.43 -5.27
CA GLY A 72 15.94 -8.41 -5.01
C GLY A 72 15.51 -7.20 -4.17
N ALA A 73 16.24 -6.91 -3.10
CA ALA A 73 15.99 -5.75 -2.25
C ALA A 73 16.15 -4.41 -3.02
N ALA A 74 17.08 -4.36 -3.98
CA ALA A 74 17.34 -3.20 -4.83
C ALA A 74 16.45 -3.16 -6.09
N ASN A 75 15.43 -4.01 -6.20
CA ASN A 75 14.51 -3.98 -7.33
C ASN A 75 13.84 -2.62 -7.46
N LYS A 76 13.68 -2.14 -8.70
CA LYS A 76 13.11 -0.82 -9.00
C LYS A 76 11.75 -0.58 -8.29
N ASN A 77 10.88 -1.58 -8.28
CA ASN A 77 9.56 -1.44 -7.65
C ASN A 77 9.66 -1.39 -6.13
N ILE A 78 10.58 -2.15 -5.54
CA ILE A 78 10.87 -2.11 -4.10
C ILE A 78 11.37 -0.72 -3.71
N LEU A 79 12.34 -0.17 -4.43
CA LEU A 79 12.86 1.17 -4.19
C LEU A 79 11.79 2.25 -4.37
N LEU A 80 10.92 2.11 -5.38
CA LEU A 80 9.80 3.03 -5.57
C LEU A 80 8.85 3.03 -4.35
N MET A 81 8.52 1.85 -3.81
CA MET A 81 7.68 1.74 -2.61
C MET A 81 8.35 2.42 -1.40
N ILE A 82 9.66 2.26 -1.23
CA ILE A 82 10.42 2.92 -0.16
C ILE A 82 10.33 4.44 -0.28
N TRP A 83 10.51 5.00 -1.48
CA TRP A 83 10.34 6.43 -1.70
C TRP A 83 8.94 6.91 -1.38
N ILE A 84 7.91 6.14 -1.76
CA ILE A 84 6.51 6.46 -1.41
C ILE A 84 6.34 6.47 0.10
N PHE A 85 6.85 5.48 0.84
CA PHE A 85 6.73 5.44 2.31
C PHE A 85 7.43 6.62 2.99
N ILE A 86 8.65 6.96 2.56
CA ILE A 86 9.40 8.11 3.08
C ILE A 86 8.60 9.42 2.90
N LEU A 87 8.16 9.68 1.67
CA LEU A 87 7.41 10.91 1.36
C LEU A 87 6.04 10.94 2.03
N ALA A 88 5.38 9.80 2.12
CA ALA A 88 4.09 9.67 2.76
C ALA A 88 4.16 9.90 4.28
N GLY A 89 5.17 9.34 4.94
CA GLY A 89 5.40 9.61 6.36
C GLY A 89 5.65 11.09 6.62
N ALA A 90 6.51 11.71 5.80
CA ALA A 90 6.78 13.14 5.88
C ALA A 90 5.51 13.98 5.67
N PHE A 91 4.69 13.66 4.65
CA PHE A 91 3.42 14.35 4.39
C PHE A 91 2.42 14.17 5.53
N ALA A 92 2.17 12.92 5.94
CA ALA A 92 1.17 12.62 6.97
C ALA A 92 1.47 13.34 8.28
N GLN A 93 2.71 13.35 8.71
CA GLN A 93 3.09 14.00 9.97
C GLN A 93 3.12 15.53 9.83
N SER A 94 3.54 16.08 8.68
CA SER A 94 3.43 17.51 8.40
C SER A 94 1.96 17.97 8.40
N ALA A 95 1.07 17.24 7.73
CA ALA A 95 -0.35 17.52 7.68
C ALA A 95 -1.02 17.40 9.08
N LYS A 96 -0.60 16.40 9.87
CA LYS A 96 -1.08 16.22 11.25
C LYS A 96 -0.68 17.40 12.12
N GLN A 97 0.60 17.77 12.11
CA GLN A 97 1.14 18.82 12.97
C GLN A 97 0.51 20.18 12.70
N MET A 98 0.21 20.53 11.44
CA MET A 98 -0.47 21.77 11.09
C MET A 98 -1.98 21.74 11.30
N GLY A 99 -2.59 20.59 11.63
CA GLY A 99 -4.03 20.40 11.82
C GLY A 99 -4.83 20.15 10.53
N ALA A 100 -4.17 19.81 9.41
CA ALA A 100 -4.86 19.54 8.14
C ALA A 100 -5.74 18.28 8.19
N ILE A 101 -5.32 17.25 8.96
CA ILE A 101 -6.11 16.03 9.13
C ILE A 101 -7.42 16.36 9.83
N ASP A 102 -7.38 17.05 10.97
CA ASP A 102 -8.57 17.43 11.72
C ASP A 102 -9.52 18.29 10.91
N ALA A 103 -9.00 19.29 10.19
CA ALA A 103 -9.79 20.14 9.32
C ALA A 103 -10.47 19.36 8.19
N THR A 104 -9.76 18.39 7.58
CA THR A 104 -10.29 17.55 6.50
C THR A 104 -11.34 16.56 7.04
N VAL A 105 -11.12 15.99 8.22
CA VAL A 105 -12.09 15.13 8.90
C VAL A 105 -13.37 15.90 9.22
N ASN A 106 -13.26 17.10 9.80
CA ASN A 106 -14.41 17.96 10.09
C ASN A 106 -15.19 18.32 8.81
N LEU A 107 -14.48 18.65 7.73
CA LEU A 107 -15.11 18.92 6.44
C LEU A 107 -15.85 17.68 5.90
N THR A 108 -15.24 16.51 5.99
CA THR A 108 -15.82 15.24 5.52
C THR A 108 -17.11 14.94 6.30
N LEU A 109 -17.09 15.06 7.61
CA LEU A 109 -18.26 14.87 8.48
C LEU A 109 -19.36 15.92 8.26
N HIS A 110 -18.99 17.11 7.78
CA HIS A 110 -19.98 18.16 7.45
C HIS A 110 -20.66 17.92 6.11
N ILE A 111 -19.93 17.39 5.12
CA ILE A 111 -20.46 17.20 3.74
C ILE A 111 -21.16 15.87 3.57
N LEU A 112 -20.61 14.79 4.13
CA LEU A 112 -21.17 13.45 3.97
C LEU A 112 -22.15 13.15 5.08
N PRO A 113 -23.39 12.73 4.74
CA PRO A 113 -24.29 12.15 5.73
C PRO A 113 -23.66 10.94 6.41
N ASP A 114 -23.93 10.74 7.69
CA ASP A 114 -23.33 9.69 8.51
C ASP A 114 -23.43 8.31 7.87
N ASN A 115 -24.59 8.00 7.32
CA ASN A 115 -24.87 6.72 6.66
C ASN A 115 -24.11 6.52 5.34
N LEU A 116 -23.55 7.56 4.73
CA LEU A 116 -22.79 7.49 3.49
C LEU A 116 -21.28 7.64 3.69
N LEU A 117 -20.80 7.81 4.92
CA LEU A 117 -19.40 8.07 5.21
C LEU A 117 -18.48 6.97 4.69
N LEU A 118 -18.75 5.72 5.01
CA LEU A 118 -17.95 4.57 4.53
C LEU A 118 -18.00 4.43 3.01
N ALA A 119 -19.19 4.58 2.44
CA ALA A 119 -19.39 4.51 1.00
C ALA A 119 -18.64 5.63 0.26
N GLY A 120 -18.68 6.85 0.80
CA GLY A 120 -17.97 8.00 0.23
C GLY A 120 -16.46 7.83 0.23
N ILE A 121 -15.88 7.34 1.34
CA ILE A 121 -14.46 7.04 1.43
C ILE A 121 -14.05 5.92 0.45
N PHE A 122 -14.86 4.88 0.34
CA PHE A 122 -14.62 3.80 -0.61
C PHE A 122 -14.60 4.32 -2.05
N ILE A 123 -15.59 5.11 -2.44
CA ILE A 123 -15.68 5.71 -3.79
C ILE A 123 -14.49 6.64 -4.04
N ALA A 124 -14.13 7.48 -3.08
CA ALA A 124 -12.97 8.36 -3.20
C ALA A 124 -11.67 7.54 -3.42
N ALA A 125 -11.46 6.48 -2.65
CA ALA A 125 -10.32 5.60 -2.82
C ALA A 125 -10.32 4.90 -4.20
N CYS A 126 -11.49 4.47 -4.71
CA CYS A 126 -11.63 3.91 -6.05
C CYS A 126 -11.17 4.90 -7.13
N PHE A 127 -11.67 6.14 -7.09
CA PHE A 127 -11.34 7.15 -8.10
C PHE A 127 -9.88 7.59 -8.06
N ILE A 128 -9.33 7.82 -6.86
CA ILE A 128 -7.94 8.22 -6.70
C ILE A 128 -7.02 7.13 -7.22
N SER A 129 -7.24 5.88 -6.82
CA SER A 129 -6.41 4.75 -7.24
C SER A 129 -6.51 4.49 -8.74
N LEU A 130 -7.71 4.62 -9.33
CA LEU A 130 -7.92 4.54 -10.78
C LEU A 130 -7.08 5.60 -11.52
N SER A 131 -7.02 6.81 -10.98
CA SER A 131 -6.37 7.97 -11.59
C SER A 131 -4.85 7.97 -11.42
N ILE A 132 -4.34 7.59 -10.25
CA ILE A 132 -2.89 7.49 -9.98
C ILE A 132 -2.30 6.20 -10.58
N GLY A 133 -3.08 5.13 -10.64
CA GLY A 133 -2.64 3.81 -11.10
C GLY A 133 -1.82 3.05 -10.03
N THR A 134 -2.06 3.31 -8.75
CA THR A 134 -1.41 2.57 -7.66
C THR A 134 -2.29 2.50 -6.42
N SER A 135 -2.52 1.29 -5.93
CA SER A 135 -3.22 1.06 -4.65
C SER A 135 -2.40 1.57 -3.46
N VAL A 136 -1.10 1.32 -3.46
CA VAL A 136 -0.20 1.72 -2.36
C VAL A 136 -0.20 3.24 -2.16
N GLY A 137 -0.04 4.01 -3.24
CA GLY A 137 -0.06 5.47 -3.17
C GLY A 137 -1.39 6.02 -2.65
N THR A 138 -2.50 5.42 -3.04
CA THR A 138 -3.85 5.79 -2.59
C THR A 138 -4.06 5.47 -1.11
N ILE A 139 -3.70 4.26 -0.67
CA ILE A 139 -3.77 3.85 0.74
C ILE A 139 -3.01 4.83 1.62
N VAL A 140 -1.78 5.14 1.23
CA VAL A 140 -0.92 6.03 2.00
C VAL A 140 -1.48 7.45 2.09
N ALA A 141 -2.03 7.98 1.00
CA ALA A 141 -2.61 9.32 0.97
C ALA A 141 -3.89 9.45 1.81
N LEU A 142 -4.75 8.41 1.80
CA LEU A 142 -6.06 8.45 2.47
C LEU A 142 -6.04 7.92 3.91
N THR A 143 -5.10 7.05 4.28
CA THR A 143 -5.08 6.44 5.62
C THR A 143 -5.07 7.47 6.76
N PRO A 144 -4.31 8.58 6.72
CA PRO A 144 -4.36 9.57 7.80
C PRO A 144 -5.75 10.18 8.02
N VAL A 145 -6.47 10.45 6.94
CA VAL A 145 -7.87 10.94 7.01
C VAL A 145 -8.80 9.86 7.55
N ALA A 146 -8.64 8.62 7.09
CA ALA A 146 -9.42 7.47 7.55
C ALA A 146 -9.22 7.21 9.06
N VAL A 147 -7.99 7.33 9.55
CA VAL A 147 -7.68 7.23 10.99
C VAL A 147 -8.40 8.33 11.78
N GLY A 148 -8.28 9.59 11.34
CA GLY A 148 -8.96 10.70 12.01
C GLY A 148 -10.49 10.59 11.98
N LEU A 149 -11.07 10.03 10.90
CA LEU A 149 -12.51 9.74 10.85
C LEU A 149 -12.90 8.62 11.81
N ALA A 150 -12.12 7.53 11.88
CA ALA A 150 -12.36 6.43 12.81
C ALA A 150 -12.35 6.91 14.27
N GLU A 151 -11.40 7.76 14.64
CA GLU A 151 -11.30 8.35 15.98
C GLU A 151 -12.53 9.21 16.34
N LYS A 152 -13.13 9.92 15.38
CA LYS A 152 -14.29 10.80 15.60
C LYS A 152 -15.64 10.11 15.49
N THR A 153 -15.73 8.97 14.81
CA THR A 153 -17.00 8.28 14.53
C THR A 153 -17.17 6.97 15.28
N GLU A 154 -16.24 6.64 16.18
CA GLU A 154 -16.19 5.36 16.94
C GLU A 154 -16.21 4.11 16.04
N ILE A 155 -15.95 4.26 14.74
CA ILE A 155 -15.80 3.14 13.82
C ILE A 155 -14.48 2.43 14.13
N ALA A 156 -14.49 1.10 14.20
CA ALA A 156 -13.28 0.33 14.41
C ALA A 156 -12.21 0.67 13.36
N LEU A 157 -11.03 1.11 13.79
CA LEU A 157 -9.95 1.53 12.92
C LEU A 157 -9.60 0.51 11.83
N PRO A 158 -9.51 -0.81 12.12
CA PRO A 158 -9.24 -1.81 11.08
C PRO A 158 -10.32 -1.83 9.99
N PHE A 159 -11.59 -1.59 10.35
CA PHE A 159 -12.68 -1.56 9.38
C PHE A 159 -12.61 -0.32 8.49
N MET A 160 -12.37 0.86 9.06
CA MET A 160 -12.19 2.10 8.30
C MET A 160 -11.00 2.01 7.31
N VAL A 161 -9.87 1.44 7.75
CA VAL A 161 -8.71 1.22 6.88
C VAL A 161 -9.02 0.18 5.80
N ALA A 162 -9.78 -0.87 6.12
CA ALA A 162 -10.21 -1.86 5.12
C ALA A 162 -11.07 -1.25 4.01
N VAL A 163 -11.88 -0.23 4.31
CA VAL A 163 -12.66 0.54 3.31
C VAL A 163 -11.72 1.21 2.31
N VAL A 164 -10.68 1.90 2.80
CA VAL A 164 -9.67 2.55 1.95
C VAL A 164 -8.91 1.53 1.11
N VAL A 165 -8.47 0.43 1.73
CA VAL A 165 -7.75 -0.65 1.05
C VAL A 165 -8.60 -1.26 -0.07
N GLY A 166 -9.86 -1.59 0.23
CA GLY A 166 -10.79 -2.16 -0.75
C GLY A 166 -11.00 -1.27 -1.97
N GLY A 167 -11.26 0.04 -1.74
CA GLY A 167 -11.40 1.02 -2.81
C GLY A 167 -10.11 1.21 -3.62
N SER A 168 -8.96 1.24 -2.93
CA SER A 168 -7.66 1.38 -3.58
C SER A 168 -7.33 0.20 -4.50
N PHE A 169 -7.59 -1.02 -4.07
CA PHE A 169 -7.42 -2.21 -4.92
C PHE A 169 -8.41 -2.28 -6.08
N PHE A 170 -9.64 -1.81 -5.88
CA PHE A 170 -10.61 -1.69 -6.97
C PHE A 170 -10.09 -0.79 -8.08
N GLY A 171 -9.63 0.42 -7.72
CA GLY A 171 -9.11 1.39 -8.69
C GLY A 171 -7.86 0.90 -9.41
N ASP A 172 -6.91 0.31 -8.67
CA ASP A 172 -5.68 -0.26 -9.22
C ASP A 172 -5.96 -1.36 -10.26
N ASN A 173 -6.92 -2.25 -9.98
CA ASN A 173 -7.33 -3.30 -10.89
C ASN A 173 -7.92 -2.79 -12.21
N LEU A 174 -8.62 -1.67 -12.19
CA LEU A 174 -9.26 -1.08 -13.37
C LEU A 174 -8.45 0.03 -14.02
N SER A 175 -7.35 0.47 -13.41
CA SER A 175 -6.50 1.51 -13.96
C SER A 175 -5.74 1.02 -15.21
N PHE A 176 -5.73 1.86 -16.25
CA PHE A 176 -4.94 1.63 -17.47
C PHE A 176 -3.46 1.95 -17.30
N ILE A 177 -3.11 2.72 -16.27
CA ILE A 177 -1.73 3.18 -16.01
C ILE A 177 -1.08 2.44 -14.85
N SER A 178 -1.77 1.48 -14.22
CA SER A 178 -1.23 0.67 -13.14
C SER A 178 -0.07 -0.22 -13.63
N ASP A 179 1.03 -0.21 -12.87
CA ASP A 179 2.20 -1.05 -13.15
C ASP A 179 1.83 -2.54 -13.22
N THR A 180 0.95 -3.01 -12.34
CA THR A 180 0.44 -4.39 -12.33
C THR A 180 -0.37 -4.71 -13.58
N THR A 181 -1.19 -3.77 -14.04
CA THR A 181 -1.95 -3.88 -15.28
C THR A 181 -1.05 -3.91 -16.51
N ILE A 182 -0.08 -2.99 -16.58
CA ILE A 182 0.89 -2.92 -17.68
C ILE A 182 1.74 -4.19 -17.72
N ALA A 183 2.25 -4.65 -16.57
CA ALA A 183 3.04 -5.86 -16.50
C ALA A 183 2.26 -7.09 -16.95
N SER A 184 1.05 -7.31 -16.42
CA SER A 184 0.23 -8.46 -16.77
C SER A 184 -0.18 -8.50 -18.25
N THR A 185 -0.54 -7.37 -18.82
CA THR A 185 -0.95 -7.31 -20.24
C THR A 185 0.23 -7.49 -21.20
N LYS A 186 1.39 -6.91 -20.88
CA LYS A 186 2.61 -7.07 -21.69
C LYS A 186 3.15 -8.49 -21.65
N THR A 187 3.16 -9.13 -20.49
CA THR A 187 3.69 -10.52 -20.35
C THR A 187 2.77 -11.56 -20.98
N GLN A 188 1.47 -11.28 -21.07
CA GLN A 188 0.49 -12.16 -21.70
C GLN A 188 0.16 -11.75 -23.14
N GLU A 189 0.83 -10.76 -23.69
CA GLU A 189 0.63 -10.23 -25.05
C GLU A 189 -0.85 -9.92 -25.36
N CYS A 190 -1.61 -9.50 -24.35
CA CYS A 190 -3.03 -9.18 -24.51
C CYS A 190 -3.26 -7.65 -24.56
N VAL A 191 -4.38 -7.28 -25.18
CA VAL A 191 -4.76 -5.87 -25.29
C VAL A 191 -5.30 -5.38 -23.96
N MET A 192 -4.82 -4.23 -23.49
CA MET A 192 -5.21 -3.64 -22.20
C MET A 192 -6.73 -3.42 -22.07
N ARG A 193 -7.38 -3.09 -23.18
CA ARG A 193 -8.84 -2.94 -23.23
C ARG A 193 -9.57 -4.25 -22.90
N ASP A 194 -9.05 -5.39 -23.35
CA ASP A 194 -9.67 -6.69 -23.07
C ASP A 194 -9.51 -7.07 -21.60
N LYS A 195 -8.34 -6.82 -21.03
CA LYS A 195 -8.10 -6.96 -19.57
C LYS A 195 -9.08 -6.10 -18.76
N PHE A 196 -9.25 -4.83 -19.14
CA PHE A 196 -10.20 -3.93 -18.48
C PHE A 196 -11.63 -4.48 -18.54
N ARG A 197 -12.08 -4.91 -19.72
CA ARG A 197 -13.42 -5.46 -19.91
C ARG A 197 -13.67 -6.70 -19.05
N VAL A 198 -12.74 -7.64 -19.05
CA VAL A 198 -12.86 -8.87 -18.25
C VAL A 198 -12.81 -8.56 -16.75
N ASN A 199 -11.87 -7.75 -16.33
CA ASN A 199 -11.76 -7.37 -14.90
C ASN A 199 -12.99 -6.58 -14.44
N SER A 200 -13.55 -5.69 -15.26
CA SER A 200 -14.76 -4.94 -14.90
C SER A 200 -15.94 -5.86 -14.61
N LEU A 201 -16.11 -6.94 -15.39
CA LEU A 201 -17.20 -7.92 -15.16
C LEU A 201 -17.07 -8.65 -13.81
N ILE A 202 -15.87 -8.73 -13.24
CA ILE A 202 -15.61 -9.38 -11.95
C ILE A 202 -15.63 -8.35 -10.83
N VAL A 203 -14.90 -7.26 -11.00
CA VAL A 203 -14.60 -6.32 -9.90
C VAL A 203 -15.77 -5.35 -9.66
N VAL A 204 -16.50 -4.91 -10.71
CA VAL A 204 -17.63 -3.99 -10.53
C VAL A 204 -18.80 -4.62 -9.76
N PRO A 205 -19.26 -5.85 -10.03
CA PRO A 205 -20.28 -6.48 -9.20
C PRO A 205 -19.84 -6.64 -7.75
N ALA A 206 -18.57 -7.03 -7.50
CA ALA A 206 -18.03 -7.11 -6.16
C ALA A 206 -18.04 -5.75 -5.45
N ALA A 207 -17.62 -4.69 -6.14
CA ALA A 207 -17.64 -3.33 -5.59
C ALA A 207 -19.05 -2.85 -5.26
N ILE A 208 -20.05 -3.17 -6.09
CA ILE A 208 -21.46 -2.82 -5.82
C ILE A 208 -21.95 -3.52 -4.54
N ILE A 209 -21.62 -4.82 -4.36
CA ILE A 209 -21.97 -5.56 -3.15
C ILE A 209 -21.31 -4.94 -1.92
N VAL A 210 -20.01 -4.66 -2.01
CA VAL A 210 -19.24 -4.05 -0.92
C VAL A 210 -19.76 -2.65 -0.60
N LEU A 211 -20.10 -1.85 -1.61
CA LEU A 211 -20.70 -0.54 -1.43
C LEU A 211 -22.04 -0.65 -0.71
N GLY A 212 -22.89 -1.63 -1.07
CA GLY A 212 -24.13 -1.92 -0.36
C GLY A 212 -23.93 -2.28 1.11
N ILE A 213 -22.89 -3.08 1.40
CA ILE A 213 -22.49 -3.41 2.78
C ILE A 213 -22.06 -2.15 3.54
N TYR A 214 -21.29 -1.26 2.93
CA TYR A 214 -20.84 -0.02 3.56
C TYR A 214 -21.99 0.95 3.81
N VAL A 215 -22.96 1.06 2.89
CA VAL A 215 -24.18 1.85 3.12
C VAL A 215 -25.00 1.24 4.27
N PHE A 216 -25.16 -0.09 4.30
CA PHE A 216 -25.89 -0.77 5.36
C PHE A 216 -25.24 -0.58 6.74
N HIS A 217 -23.92 -0.76 6.84
CA HIS A 217 -23.18 -0.48 8.08
C HIS A 217 -23.20 1.01 8.44
N GLY A 218 -23.23 1.88 7.43
CA GLY A 218 -23.34 3.32 7.61
C GLY A 218 -24.63 3.75 8.36
N LEU A 219 -25.73 2.98 8.23
CA LEU A 219 -27.01 3.28 8.92
C LEU A 219 -26.90 3.25 10.45
N SER A 220 -25.91 2.57 10.99
CA SER A 220 -25.66 2.49 12.44
C SER A 220 -24.63 3.51 12.94
N ILE A 221 -24.04 4.29 12.05
CA ILE A 221 -23.04 5.30 12.41
C ILE A 221 -23.76 6.56 12.85
N THR A 222 -23.40 7.06 14.01
CA THR A 222 -23.80 8.37 14.52
C THR A 222 -22.56 9.24 14.59
N ALA A 223 -22.48 10.27 13.73
CA ALA A 223 -21.41 11.24 13.85
C ALA A 223 -21.61 12.13 15.09
N PRO A 224 -20.56 12.66 15.69
CA PRO A 224 -20.67 13.54 16.83
C PRO A 224 -21.49 14.78 16.47
N THR A 225 -22.46 15.11 17.31
CA THR A 225 -23.42 16.23 17.11
C THR A 225 -22.74 17.61 17.06
N GLN A 226 -21.48 17.72 17.48
CA GLN A 226 -20.70 18.95 17.43
C GLN A 226 -19.56 18.78 16.43
N VAL A 227 -19.82 19.13 15.18
CA VAL A 227 -18.75 19.34 14.20
C VAL A 227 -18.05 20.65 14.56
N GLN A 228 -16.75 20.56 14.89
CA GLN A 228 -15.94 21.75 15.14
C GLN A 228 -15.90 22.66 13.91
N THR A 229 -15.65 23.94 14.11
CA THR A 229 -15.53 24.92 13.01
C THR A 229 -14.48 24.45 12.01
N ILE A 230 -14.85 24.48 10.73
CA ILE A 230 -13.95 24.04 9.65
C ILE A 230 -12.92 25.15 9.38
N GLU A 231 -11.67 24.83 9.59
CA GLU A 231 -10.54 25.71 9.20
C GLU A 231 -10.19 25.48 7.73
N TRP A 232 -10.91 26.13 6.81
CA TRP A 232 -10.81 25.94 5.36
C TRP A 232 -9.39 25.97 4.81
N ILE A 233 -8.55 26.87 5.32
CA ILE A 233 -7.17 27.04 4.88
C ILE A 233 -6.36 25.75 5.15
N LYS A 234 -6.61 25.09 6.27
CA LYS A 234 -5.92 23.84 6.65
C LYS A 234 -6.37 22.63 5.86
N VAL A 235 -7.51 22.69 5.16
CA VAL A 235 -7.97 21.62 4.26
C VAL A 235 -7.24 21.63 2.93
N ILE A 236 -6.71 22.79 2.52
CA ILE A 236 -6.09 22.99 1.20
C ILE A 236 -5.03 21.94 0.84
N PRO A 237 -4.10 21.50 1.73
CA PRO A 237 -3.11 20.48 1.38
C PRO A 237 -3.76 19.19 0.90
N TYR A 238 -4.82 18.72 1.57
CA TYR A 238 -5.54 17.52 1.15
C TYR A 238 -6.31 17.73 -0.15
N ILE A 239 -6.94 18.89 -0.36
CA ILE A 239 -7.60 19.21 -1.64
C ILE A 239 -6.59 19.15 -2.78
N ILE A 240 -5.39 19.73 -2.61
CA ILE A 240 -4.33 19.72 -3.62
C ILE A 240 -3.83 18.31 -3.86
N VAL A 241 -3.54 17.54 -2.80
CA VAL A 241 -3.11 16.13 -2.90
C VAL A 241 -4.15 15.30 -3.65
N LEU A 242 -5.42 15.38 -3.25
CA LEU A 242 -6.49 14.62 -3.89
C LEU A 242 -6.74 15.09 -5.33
N GLY A 243 -6.74 16.39 -5.58
CA GLY A 243 -6.94 16.97 -6.91
C GLY A 243 -5.82 16.59 -7.87
N THR A 244 -4.55 16.67 -7.45
CA THR A 244 -3.40 16.27 -8.28
C THR A 244 -3.34 14.76 -8.49
N ALA A 245 -3.78 13.97 -7.50
CA ALA A 245 -3.91 12.53 -7.61
C ALA A 245 -4.99 12.15 -8.65
N VAL A 246 -6.19 12.73 -8.55
CA VAL A 246 -7.28 12.52 -9.53
C VAL A 246 -6.87 12.99 -10.94
N ALA A 247 -6.03 14.02 -11.05
CA ALA A 247 -5.45 14.46 -12.33
C ALA A 247 -4.41 13.46 -12.90
N GLY A 248 -4.12 12.35 -12.20
CA GLY A 248 -3.20 11.30 -12.67
C GLY A 248 -1.72 11.67 -12.55
N MET A 249 -1.36 12.60 -11.67
CA MET A 249 0.04 12.94 -11.43
C MET A 249 0.77 11.79 -10.73
N ASN A 250 2.10 11.72 -10.95
CA ASN A 250 2.93 10.73 -10.26
C ASN A 250 2.82 10.87 -8.74
N VAL A 251 2.61 9.74 -8.04
CA VAL A 251 2.37 9.70 -6.59
C VAL A 251 3.47 10.37 -5.76
N MET A 252 4.74 10.26 -6.17
CA MET A 252 5.84 10.92 -5.46
C MET A 252 5.73 12.43 -5.56
N LEU A 253 5.38 12.95 -6.76
CA LEU A 253 5.18 14.38 -6.97
C LEU A 253 3.97 14.90 -6.18
N VAL A 254 2.87 14.15 -6.15
CA VAL A 254 1.68 14.45 -5.34
C VAL A 254 2.05 14.62 -3.86
N LEU A 255 2.83 13.67 -3.32
CA LEU A 255 3.26 13.72 -1.92
C LEU A 255 4.23 14.88 -1.65
N ILE A 256 5.16 15.17 -2.55
CA ILE A 256 6.06 16.33 -2.44
C ILE A 256 5.26 17.63 -2.40
N ILE A 257 4.29 17.81 -3.30
CA ILE A 257 3.40 18.97 -3.31
C ILE A 257 2.60 19.04 -1.99
N GLY A 258 2.13 17.91 -1.49
CA GLY A 258 1.45 17.81 -0.19
C GLY A 258 2.33 18.28 0.98
N ILE A 259 3.59 17.85 1.03
CA ILE A 259 4.56 18.27 2.05
C ILE A 259 4.78 19.79 1.98
N LEU A 260 5.05 20.30 0.79
CA LEU A 260 5.32 21.74 0.59
C LEU A 260 4.10 22.59 0.95
N THR A 261 2.91 22.22 0.51
CA THR A 261 1.68 22.95 0.81
C THR A 261 1.35 22.92 2.29
N SER A 262 1.54 21.76 2.97
CA SER A 262 1.36 21.65 4.42
C SER A 262 2.34 22.56 5.18
N GLY A 263 3.61 22.60 4.78
CA GLY A 263 4.61 23.46 5.39
C GLY A 263 4.30 24.95 5.19
N ILE A 264 4.03 25.36 3.95
CA ILE A 264 3.74 26.77 3.61
C ILE A 264 2.52 27.24 4.40
N ILE A 265 1.42 26.48 4.37
CA ILE A 265 0.17 26.86 5.05
C ILE A 265 0.36 26.84 6.57
N GLY A 266 1.01 25.81 7.10
CA GLY A 266 1.26 25.70 8.54
C GLY A 266 2.08 26.86 9.10
N ILE A 267 3.12 27.27 8.37
CA ILE A 267 3.98 28.41 8.76
C ILE A 267 3.24 29.75 8.59
N THR A 268 2.54 29.96 7.47
CA THR A 268 1.84 31.23 7.22
C THR A 268 0.64 31.44 8.15
N THR A 269 -0.01 30.37 8.61
CA THR A 269 -1.10 30.43 9.60
C THR A 269 -0.59 30.48 11.04
N GLY A 270 0.71 30.35 11.27
CA GLY A 270 1.30 30.29 12.62
C GLY A 270 0.96 29.01 13.39
N SER A 271 0.49 27.97 12.71
CA SER A 271 0.17 26.68 13.34
C SER A 271 1.42 25.88 13.69
N ILE A 272 2.50 26.04 12.94
CA ILE A 272 3.83 25.44 13.15
C ILE A 272 4.91 26.43 12.72
N ASP A 273 6.10 26.31 13.28
CA ASP A 273 7.27 27.00 12.75
C ASP A 273 8.06 26.14 11.77
N VAL A 274 9.13 26.68 11.18
CA VAL A 274 9.97 25.96 10.21
C VAL A 274 10.67 24.75 10.83
N PHE A 275 11.11 24.85 12.08
CA PHE A 275 11.82 23.76 12.77
C PHE A 275 10.86 22.67 13.20
N ASP A 276 9.65 23.03 13.66
CA ASP A 276 8.57 22.10 13.94
C ASP A 276 8.18 21.31 12.68
N TRP A 277 8.12 21.98 11.52
CA TRP A 277 7.84 21.31 10.24
C TRP A 277 8.93 20.33 9.86
N PHE A 278 10.22 20.68 9.97
CA PHE A 278 11.31 19.73 9.73
C PHE A 278 11.30 18.59 10.73
N GLY A 279 11.02 18.85 11.98
CA GLY A 279 10.85 17.85 13.05
C GLY A 279 9.71 16.88 12.75
N ALA A 280 8.56 17.40 12.28
CA ALA A 280 7.42 16.59 11.85
C ALA A 280 7.79 15.67 10.69
N MET A 281 8.45 16.20 9.64
CA MET A 281 8.91 15.37 8.52
C MET A 281 9.86 14.26 9.01
N GLY A 282 10.83 14.58 9.86
CA GLY A 282 11.77 13.61 10.41
C GLY A 282 11.07 12.49 11.20
N THR A 283 10.12 12.87 12.05
CA THR A 283 9.28 11.92 12.81
C THR A 283 8.45 11.03 11.86
N GLY A 284 7.86 11.62 10.82
CA GLY A 284 7.09 10.87 9.83
C GLY A 284 7.94 9.88 9.06
N ILE A 285 9.13 10.26 8.60
CA ILE A 285 10.06 9.39 7.87
C ILE A 285 10.50 8.22 8.76
N THR A 286 10.90 8.48 9.99
CA THR A 286 11.33 7.43 10.91
C THR A 286 10.20 6.49 11.32
N GLY A 287 8.97 7.01 11.41
CA GLY A 287 7.77 6.21 11.64
C GLY A 287 7.49 5.16 10.55
N MET A 288 8.01 5.34 9.34
CA MET A 288 7.90 4.36 8.25
C MET A 288 9.02 3.31 8.26
N GLY A 289 9.93 3.36 9.22
CA GLY A 289 11.12 2.50 9.27
C GLY A 289 10.81 1.02 9.23
N GLU A 290 9.80 0.57 9.96
CA GLU A 290 9.38 -0.85 9.96
C GLU A 290 8.91 -1.30 8.58
N LEU A 291 8.07 -0.52 7.89
CA LEU A 291 7.60 -0.82 6.54
C LEU A 291 8.74 -0.88 5.53
N ILE A 292 9.71 0.02 5.64
CA ILE A 292 10.91 0.05 4.79
C ILE A 292 11.72 -1.23 4.97
N ILE A 293 11.98 -1.64 6.22
CA ILE A 293 12.74 -2.86 6.54
C ILE A 293 12.02 -4.09 6.00
N ILE A 294 10.71 -4.22 6.25
CA ILE A 294 9.89 -5.33 5.76
C ILE A 294 9.96 -5.40 4.23
N THR A 295 9.82 -4.27 3.55
CA THR A 295 9.81 -4.21 2.09
C THR A 295 11.16 -4.64 1.48
N LEU A 296 12.28 -4.21 2.06
CA LEU A 296 13.62 -4.64 1.64
C LEU A 296 13.82 -6.15 1.85
N LEU A 297 13.48 -6.66 3.03
CA LEU A 297 13.62 -8.09 3.36
C LEU A 297 12.71 -8.96 2.48
N ALA A 298 11.47 -8.53 2.24
CA ALA A 298 10.53 -9.22 1.37
C ALA A 298 11.03 -9.26 -0.09
N GLY A 299 11.57 -8.14 -0.59
CA GLY A 299 12.14 -8.07 -1.93
C GLY A 299 13.32 -9.02 -2.12
N GLY A 300 14.26 -9.02 -1.17
CA GLY A 300 15.41 -9.93 -1.19
C GLY A 300 15.00 -11.41 -1.06
N MET A 301 14.07 -11.70 -0.15
CA MET A 301 13.54 -13.06 0.03
C MET A 301 12.84 -13.57 -1.25
N LEU A 302 12.01 -12.73 -1.88
CA LEU A 302 11.31 -13.07 -3.11
C LEU A 302 12.28 -13.39 -4.26
N GLU A 303 13.34 -12.61 -4.43
CA GLU A 303 14.35 -12.85 -5.46
C GLU A 303 15.14 -14.15 -5.18
N THR A 304 15.42 -14.43 -3.92
CA THR A 304 16.05 -15.70 -3.52
C THR A 304 15.14 -16.90 -3.81
N ILE A 305 13.84 -16.80 -3.53
CA ILE A 305 12.83 -17.80 -3.87
C ILE A 305 12.77 -18.00 -5.39
N ARG A 306 12.77 -16.90 -6.15
CA ARG A 306 12.78 -16.91 -7.62
C ARG A 306 14.02 -17.60 -8.16
N TYR A 307 15.21 -17.22 -7.66
CA TYR A 307 16.48 -17.82 -8.07
C TYR A 307 16.51 -19.34 -7.83
N ASN A 308 15.93 -19.82 -6.73
CA ASN A 308 15.84 -21.25 -6.40
C ASN A 308 14.71 -22.00 -7.17
N GLY A 309 13.99 -21.32 -8.08
CA GLY A 309 12.94 -21.92 -8.92
C GLY A 309 11.56 -22.05 -8.25
N GLY A 310 11.33 -21.35 -7.14
CA GLY A 310 10.03 -21.39 -6.44
C GLY A 310 8.89 -20.83 -7.27
N ILE A 311 9.11 -19.72 -7.98
CA ILE A 311 8.11 -19.12 -8.86
C ILE A 311 7.81 -20.04 -10.05
N ASP A 312 8.82 -20.66 -10.66
CA ASP A 312 8.66 -21.59 -11.78
C ASP A 312 7.86 -22.83 -11.35
N PHE A 313 8.04 -23.29 -10.11
CA PHE A 313 7.23 -24.37 -9.55
C PHE A 313 5.74 -24.00 -9.48
N ILE A 314 5.42 -22.81 -8.97
CA ILE A 314 4.03 -22.31 -8.89
C ILE A 314 3.42 -22.21 -10.28
N ILE A 315 4.12 -21.57 -11.23
CA ILE A 315 3.66 -21.40 -12.61
C ILE A 315 3.39 -22.78 -13.24
N ARG A 316 4.32 -23.72 -13.12
CA ARG A 316 4.16 -25.08 -13.67
C ARG A 316 2.94 -25.80 -13.06
N LYS A 317 2.73 -25.70 -11.74
CA LYS A 317 1.58 -26.33 -11.07
C LYS A 317 0.26 -25.74 -11.54
N LEU A 318 0.19 -24.43 -11.69
CA LEU A 318 -1.01 -23.75 -12.17
C LEU A 318 -1.31 -24.08 -13.64
N THR A 319 -0.28 -24.11 -14.49
CA THR A 319 -0.45 -24.37 -15.93
C THR A 319 -0.79 -25.84 -16.23
N LEU A 320 -0.38 -26.80 -15.38
CA LEU A 320 -0.78 -28.21 -15.53
C LEU A 320 -2.29 -28.43 -15.39
N HIS A 321 -3.01 -27.54 -14.72
CA HIS A 321 -4.47 -27.64 -14.53
C HIS A 321 -5.24 -26.78 -15.53
N VAL A 322 -4.56 -25.96 -16.33
CA VAL A 322 -5.17 -25.10 -17.36
C VAL A 322 -4.96 -25.78 -18.71
N ASN A 323 -5.59 -26.94 -18.93
CA ASN A 323 -5.75 -27.52 -20.26
C ASN A 323 -6.89 -26.82 -20.97
N GLY A 324 -6.55 -25.79 -21.75
CA GLY A 324 -7.54 -25.13 -22.60
C GLY A 324 -7.01 -23.83 -23.20
N LYS A 325 -6.60 -23.89 -24.45
CA LYS A 325 -6.64 -22.71 -25.33
C LYS A 325 -8.09 -22.23 -25.40
N ARG A 326 -8.41 -21.15 -24.68
CA ARG A 326 -9.53 -20.26 -24.99
C ARG A 326 -9.14 -18.83 -24.69
#